data_d9e4e89221d88b5064b54935f2f1187e
#
_entry.id   d9e4e89221d88b5064b54935f2f1187e
#
_cell.length_a   1.000
_cell.length_b   1.000
_cell.length_c   1.000
_cell.angle_alpha   90.00
_cell.angle_beta   90.00
_cell.angle_gamma   90.00
#
_symmetry.space_group_name_H-M   'P 1'
#
loop_
_entity.id
_entity.type
_entity.pdbx_description
1 polymer ?
#
loop_
_entity_poly.entity_id
_entity_poly.type
_entity_poly.pdbx_seq_one_letter_code
_entity_poly.pdbx_strand_id
1 'polypeptide(L)'
;MRAFGYEGRLYPVNPKVDSIDGIRCYPNLGSLPEKVDLVILAVPAQAVPAALGDCIASGNVNVHIFTAGFRESAEEEGEKLQREIEAIAREGGLHVVGPNCMGWYVPSRKMLTWNAAPAPAGPVSMISQSGGNAQEFTHHAAKVHRLYFNKVISYGNALTLDSPDFLDYLARDDSTSVIAMYLEGVKDGSRLTQVMLDA
;
A
#
# COMPACT_ATOMS: atom_id res chain seq x y z
N MET A 1 -11.54 6.88 -1.32
CA MET A 1 -10.86 8.15 -0.96
C MET A 1 -11.79 9.36 -1.04
N ARG A 2 -12.41 9.73 -2.18
CA ARG A 2 -13.27 10.93 -2.27
C ARG A 2 -14.42 10.96 -1.26
N ALA A 3 -15.12 9.86 -1.08
CA ALA A 3 -16.21 9.76 -0.11
C ALA A 3 -15.77 10.07 1.34
N PHE A 4 -14.49 9.99 1.65
CA PHE A 4 -13.90 10.34 2.94
C PHE A 4 -13.29 11.74 2.99
N GLY A 5 -13.43 12.51 1.90
CA GLY A 5 -12.96 13.89 1.81
C GLY A 5 -11.46 14.02 1.53
N TYR A 6 -10.83 13.03 0.88
CA TYR A 6 -9.45 13.17 0.39
C TYR A 6 -9.34 14.35 -0.57
N GLU A 7 -8.41 15.25 -0.29
CA GLU A 7 -8.25 16.53 -1.02
C GLU A 7 -7.17 16.47 -2.10
N GLY A 8 -6.42 15.36 -2.17
CA GLY A 8 -5.41 15.15 -3.21
C GLY A 8 -6.02 14.90 -4.59
N ARG A 9 -5.20 15.08 -5.61
CA ARG A 9 -5.61 14.82 -7.00
C ARG A 9 -5.69 13.32 -7.26
N LEU A 10 -6.77 12.89 -7.88
CA LEU A 10 -7.01 11.51 -8.26
C LEU A 10 -7.19 11.42 -9.77
N TYR A 11 -6.39 10.57 -10.40
CA TYR A 11 -6.40 10.32 -11.83
C TYR A 11 -6.75 8.85 -12.10
N PRO A 12 -8.03 8.52 -12.35
CA PRO A 12 -8.39 7.18 -12.81
C PRO A 12 -7.71 6.86 -14.14
N VAL A 13 -7.12 5.66 -14.22
CA VAL A 13 -6.51 5.16 -15.46
C VAL A 13 -7.24 3.89 -15.88
N ASN A 14 -7.89 3.94 -17.03
CA ASN A 14 -8.58 2.80 -17.63
C ASN A 14 -8.78 3.04 -19.12
N PRO A 15 -8.24 2.19 -20.02
CA PRO A 15 -8.34 2.38 -21.46
C PRO A 15 -9.75 2.14 -22.05
N LYS A 16 -10.71 1.62 -21.24
CA LYS A 16 -12.02 1.18 -21.71
C LYS A 16 -13.16 2.14 -21.38
N VAL A 17 -12.92 3.14 -20.53
CA VAL A 17 -13.96 4.08 -20.09
C VAL A 17 -13.42 5.50 -20.02
N ASP A 18 -14.30 6.48 -20.30
CA ASP A 18 -13.93 7.91 -20.32
C ASP A 18 -13.98 8.54 -18.94
N SER A 19 -14.74 7.98 -18.01
CA SER A 19 -14.87 8.52 -16.65
C SER A 19 -15.24 7.44 -15.63
N ILE A 20 -14.82 7.65 -14.37
CA ILE A 20 -15.22 6.88 -13.19
C ILE A 20 -15.67 7.87 -12.11
N ASP A 21 -16.88 7.69 -11.58
CA ASP A 21 -17.50 8.60 -10.58
C ASP A 21 -17.44 10.08 -10.96
N GLY A 22 -17.61 10.37 -12.26
CA GLY A 22 -17.56 11.72 -12.81
C GLY A 22 -16.15 12.33 -12.92
N ILE A 23 -15.09 11.55 -12.62
CA ILE A 23 -13.71 11.96 -12.87
C ILE A 23 -13.28 11.43 -14.23
N ARG A 24 -12.65 12.30 -15.03
CA ARG A 24 -12.05 11.90 -16.31
C ARG A 24 -11.08 10.75 -16.13
N CYS A 25 -11.21 9.70 -16.94
CA CYS A 25 -10.24 8.61 -17.06
C CYS A 25 -9.17 8.93 -18.11
N TYR A 26 -7.99 8.39 -17.85
CA TYR A 26 -6.86 8.45 -18.79
C TYR A 26 -6.58 7.04 -19.33
N PRO A 27 -6.18 6.87 -20.58
CA PRO A 27 -5.98 5.56 -21.17
C PRO A 27 -4.73 4.83 -20.62
N ASN A 28 -3.71 5.56 -20.16
CA ASN A 28 -2.46 5.04 -19.58
C ASN A 28 -1.79 6.09 -18.69
N LEU A 29 -0.73 5.71 -17.97
CA LEU A 29 0.02 6.62 -17.08
C LEU A 29 0.73 7.74 -17.85
N GLY A 30 1.22 7.46 -19.05
CA GLY A 30 1.92 8.46 -19.89
C GLY A 30 1.03 9.59 -20.39
N SER A 31 -0.30 9.43 -20.35
CA SER A 31 -1.27 10.47 -20.75
C SER A 31 -1.75 11.34 -19.59
N LEU A 32 -1.27 11.10 -18.37
CA LEU A 32 -1.58 11.94 -17.22
C LEU A 32 -0.98 13.34 -17.40
N PRO A 33 -1.65 14.40 -16.87
CA PRO A 33 -1.16 15.77 -16.99
C PRO A 33 0.11 16.05 -16.21
N GLU A 34 0.49 15.17 -15.29
CA GLU A 34 1.65 15.28 -14.41
C GLU A 34 2.07 13.90 -13.86
N LYS A 35 3.28 13.82 -13.31
CA LYS A 35 3.68 12.66 -12.51
C LYS A 35 2.86 12.63 -11.22
N VAL A 36 2.54 11.42 -10.75
CA VAL A 36 1.81 11.22 -9.50
C VAL A 36 2.77 10.75 -8.40
N ASP A 37 2.41 11.04 -7.16
CA ASP A 37 3.19 10.61 -6.00
C ASP A 37 3.06 9.11 -5.74
N LEU A 38 1.94 8.52 -6.13
CA LEU A 38 1.61 7.11 -5.91
C LEU A 38 0.73 6.57 -7.03
N VAL A 39 1.07 5.41 -7.55
CA VAL A 39 0.21 4.61 -8.44
C VAL A 39 -0.40 3.46 -7.65
N ILE A 40 -1.73 3.31 -7.71
CA ILE A 40 -2.44 2.18 -7.10
C ILE A 40 -2.90 1.23 -8.20
N LEU A 41 -2.36 0.03 -8.21
CA LEU A 41 -2.72 -1.04 -9.14
C LEU A 41 -3.84 -1.90 -8.56
N ALA A 42 -5.03 -1.82 -9.20
CA ALA A 42 -6.19 -2.65 -8.92
C ALA A 42 -6.64 -3.32 -10.22
N VAL A 43 -5.73 -4.05 -10.84
CA VAL A 43 -5.91 -4.77 -12.11
C VAL A 43 -5.76 -6.28 -11.89
N PRO A 44 -6.22 -7.17 -12.79
CA PRO A 44 -5.96 -8.60 -12.68
C PRO A 44 -4.47 -8.91 -12.53
N ALA A 45 -4.12 -9.95 -11.77
CA ALA A 45 -2.72 -10.29 -11.44
C ALA A 45 -1.84 -10.39 -12.68
N GLN A 46 -2.33 -11.02 -13.75
CA GLN A 46 -1.62 -11.19 -15.02
C GLN A 46 -1.33 -9.86 -15.75
N ALA A 47 -2.04 -8.78 -15.40
CA ALA A 47 -1.80 -7.46 -15.99
C ALA A 47 -0.79 -6.62 -15.18
N VAL A 48 -0.43 -7.04 -13.98
CA VAL A 48 0.49 -6.30 -13.09
C VAL A 48 1.88 -6.14 -13.68
N PRO A 49 2.52 -7.16 -14.33
CA PRO A 49 3.84 -6.97 -14.94
C PRO A 49 3.86 -5.82 -15.96
N ALA A 50 2.89 -5.78 -16.86
CA ALA A 50 2.78 -4.70 -17.85
C ALA A 50 2.53 -3.34 -17.20
N ALA A 51 1.68 -3.28 -16.16
CA ALA A 51 1.39 -2.04 -15.43
C ALA A 51 2.63 -1.50 -14.68
N LEU A 52 3.49 -2.38 -14.14
CA LEU A 52 4.78 -1.99 -13.57
C LEU A 52 5.73 -1.42 -14.64
N GLY A 53 5.75 -2.02 -15.83
CA GLY A 53 6.46 -1.48 -16.99
C GLY A 53 6.01 -0.06 -17.33
N ASP A 54 4.69 0.21 -17.33
CA ASP A 54 4.14 1.53 -17.55
C ASP A 54 4.53 2.53 -16.45
N CYS A 55 4.59 2.08 -15.18
CA CYS A 55 5.09 2.90 -14.07
C CYS A 55 6.54 3.33 -14.31
N ILE A 56 7.42 2.41 -14.69
CA ILE A 56 8.83 2.68 -15.00
C ILE A 56 8.94 3.66 -16.17
N ALA A 57 8.25 3.37 -17.28
CA ALA A 57 8.29 4.19 -18.49
C ALA A 57 7.80 5.64 -18.25
N SER A 58 6.83 5.82 -17.35
CA SER A 58 6.29 7.14 -16.98
C SER A 58 7.05 7.82 -15.82
N GLY A 59 8.04 7.13 -15.24
CA GLY A 59 8.86 7.63 -14.12
C GLY A 59 8.12 7.71 -12.80
N ASN A 60 7.05 6.95 -12.62
CA ASN A 60 6.31 6.82 -11.36
C ASN A 60 6.89 5.64 -10.56
N VAL A 61 7.66 5.92 -9.51
CA VAL A 61 8.44 4.90 -8.78
C VAL A 61 7.73 4.34 -7.54
N ASN A 62 6.72 5.02 -7.01
CA ASN A 62 5.99 4.55 -5.83
C ASN A 62 4.70 3.85 -6.27
N VAL A 63 4.58 2.58 -5.94
CA VAL A 63 3.49 1.73 -6.40
C VAL A 63 2.85 0.98 -5.23
N HIS A 64 1.54 0.95 -5.19
CA HIS A 64 0.76 0.08 -4.34
C HIS A 64 0.05 -0.97 -5.20
N ILE A 65 0.29 -2.25 -4.93
CA ILE A 65 -0.38 -3.36 -5.63
C ILE A 65 -1.43 -3.95 -4.68
N PHE A 66 -2.69 -3.56 -4.92
CA PHE A 66 -3.83 -4.09 -4.17
C PHE A 66 -4.13 -5.55 -4.53
N THR A 67 -3.87 -5.90 -5.76
CA THR A 67 -4.19 -7.19 -6.39
C THR A 67 -3.58 -8.37 -5.64
N ALA A 68 -4.37 -9.43 -5.45
CA ALA A 68 -3.97 -10.76 -5.00
C ALA A 68 -3.84 -11.73 -6.19
N GLY A 69 -3.39 -12.97 -5.94
CA GLY A 69 -3.17 -14.02 -6.94
C GLY A 69 -1.69 -14.21 -7.28
N PHE A 70 -0.84 -13.98 -6.29
CA PHE A 70 0.60 -14.21 -6.36
C PHE A 70 1.01 -15.36 -5.45
N ARG A 71 2.15 -15.29 -4.78
CA ARG A 71 2.70 -16.33 -3.91
C ARG A 71 1.71 -16.83 -2.84
N GLU A 72 0.85 -15.97 -2.31
CA GLU A 72 -0.14 -16.32 -1.30
C GLU A 72 -1.23 -17.28 -1.81
N SER A 73 -1.39 -17.43 -3.12
CA SER A 73 -2.33 -18.41 -3.69
C SER A 73 -1.86 -19.86 -3.52
N ALA A 74 -0.56 -20.06 -3.22
CA ALA A 74 0.12 -21.36 -3.17
C ALA A 74 0.02 -22.17 -4.49
N GLU A 75 -0.23 -21.48 -5.61
CA GLU A 75 -0.24 -22.04 -6.96
C GLU A 75 1.07 -21.75 -7.68
N GLU A 76 1.53 -22.66 -8.54
CA GLU A 76 2.80 -22.49 -9.28
C GLU A 76 2.79 -21.23 -10.15
N GLU A 77 1.65 -20.90 -10.76
CA GLU A 77 1.51 -19.68 -11.58
C GLU A 77 1.61 -18.41 -10.72
N GLY A 78 1.03 -18.41 -9.51
CA GLY A 78 1.16 -17.29 -8.57
C GLY A 78 2.60 -17.06 -8.12
N GLU A 79 3.33 -18.13 -7.84
CA GLU A 79 4.76 -18.08 -7.50
C GLU A 79 5.62 -17.53 -8.65
N LYS A 80 5.34 -17.97 -9.88
CA LYS A 80 6.02 -17.50 -11.07
C LYS A 80 5.79 -16.01 -11.29
N LEU A 81 4.53 -15.58 -11.19
CA LEU A 81 4.14 -14.20 -11.35
C LEU A 81 4.75 -13.30 -10.27
N GLN A 82 4.82 -13.78 -9.02
CA GLN A 82 5.52 -13.08 -7.93
C GLN A 82 6.99 -12.82 -8.27
N ARG A 83 7.71 -13.83 -8.76
CA ARG A 83 9.12 -13.69 -9.16
C ARG A 83 9.30 -12.70 -10.32
N GLU A 84 8.39 -12.74 -11.30
CA GLU A 84 8.40 -11.83 -12.44
C GLU A 84 8.26 -10.36 -12.00
N ILE A 85 7.23 -10.05 -11.20
CA ILE A 85 7.01 -8.68 -10.74
C ILE A 85 8.11 -8.21 -9.77
N GLU A 86 8.72 -9.12 -9.00
CA GLU A 86 9.87 -8.80 -8.14
C GLU A 86 11.11 -8.40 -8.97
N ALA A 87 11.38 -9.11 -10.06
CA ALA A 87 12.47 -8.76 -10.97
C ALA A 87 12.24 -7.38 -11.62
N ILE A 88 11.04 -7.17 -12.19
CA ILE A 88 10.66 -5.88 -12.81
C ILE A 88 10.78 -4.73 -11.81
N ALA A 89 10.25 -4.89 -10.60
CA ALA A 89 10.28 -3.85 -9.59
C ALA A 89 11.70 -3.50 -9.13
N ARG A 90 12.56 -4.51 -8.97
CA ARG A 90 13.96 -4.33 -8.58
C ARG A 90 14.77 -3.63 -9.68
N GLU A 91 14.67 -4.11 -10.91
CA GLU A 91 15.38 -3.53 -12.07
C GLU A 91 14.92 -2.10 -12.35
N GLY A 92 13.62 -1.82 -12.18
CA GLY A 92 13.03 -0.49 -12.35
C GLY A 92 13.19 0.46 -11.16
N GLY A 93 13.77 0.01 -10.05
CA GLY A 93 13.93 0.82 -8.84
C GLY A 93 12.59 1.23 -8.21
N LEU A 94 11.56 0.38 -8.32
CA LEU A 94 10.24 0.68 -7.79
C LEU A 94 10.14 0.43 -6.28
N HIS A 95 9.53 1.36 -5.57
CA HIS A 95 9.11 1.19 -4.19
C HIS A 95 7.69 0.63 -4.17
N VAL A 96 7.55 -0.66 -3.86
CA VAL A 96 6.27 -1.35 -3.95
C VAL A 96 5.75 -1.74 -2.59
N VAL A 97 4.52 -1.33 -2.28
CA VAL A 97 3.72 -1.84 -1.17
C VAL A 97 2.74 -2.88 -1.71
N GLY A 98 2.75 -4.06 -1.14
CA GLY A 98 2.02 -5.23 -1.64
C GLY A 98 2.92 -6.25 -2.33
N PRO A 99 2.39 -7.08 -3.21
CA PRO A 99 0.98 -7.27 -3.55
C PRO A 99 0.15 -7.89 -2.43
N ASN A 100 -1.13 -8.16 -2.71
CA ASN A 100 -2.05 -8.80 -1.78
C ASN A 100 -2.18 -8.02 -0.47
N CYS A 101 -2.46 -6.73 -0.53
CA CYS A 101 -2.56 -5.88 0.64
C CYS A 101 -3.66 -4.84 0.54
N MET A 102 -4.10 -4.35 1.69
CA MET A 102 -5.13 -3.31 1.78
C MET A 102 -4.58 -1.89 1.61
N GLY A 103 -3.26 -1.69 1.79
CA GLY A 103 -2.59 -0.39 1.64
C GLY A 103 -2.66 0.48 2.89
N TRP A 104 -3.33 1.63 2.85
CA TRP A 104 -3.17 2.70 3.84
C TRP A 104 -4.47 3.12 4.53
N TYR A 105 -4.33 3.51 5.78
CA TYR A 105 -5.31 4.29 6.53
C TYR A 105 -4.56 5.42 7.25
N VAL A 106 -4.74 6.66 6.76
CA VAL A 106 -4.10 7.87 7.31
C VAL A 106 -5.19 8.91 7.58
N PRO A 107 -5.83 8.88 8.77
CA PRO A 107 -6.98 9.73 9.08
C PRO A 107 -6.71 11.22 8.92
N SER A 108 -5.55 11.71 9.36
CA SER A 108 -5.14 13.13 9.25
C SER A 108 -5.10 13.64 7.81
N ARG A 109 -4.93 12.76 6.84
CA ARG A 109 -4.90 13.05 5.40
C ARG A 109 -6.17 12.60 4.68
N LYS A 110 -7.13 12.00 5.41
CA LYS A 110 -8.33 11.39 4.82
C LYS A 110 -8.00 10.37 3.72
N MET A 111 -6.82 9.77 3.80
CA MET A 111 -6.29 8.83 2.83
C MET A 111 -6.57 7.40 3.29
N LEU A 112 -7.50 6.74 2.60
CA LEU A 112 -7.93 5.39 2.90
C LEU A 112 -8.02 4.57 1.61
N THR A 113 -7.51 3.35 1.64
CA THR A 113 -7.59 2.41 0.51
C THR A 113 -8.58 1.27 0.78
N TRP A 114 -9.11 1.15 1.98
CA TRP A 114 -10.20 0.23 2.32
C TRP A 114 -11.41 0.94 2.92
N ASN A 115 -12.50 0.21 3.08
CA ASN A 115 -13.72 0.76 3.66
C ASN A 115 -13.57 0.82 5.19
N ALA A 116 -13.35 2.02 5.71
CA ALA A 116 -13.30 2.29 7.14
C ALA A 116 -14.14 3.54 7.46
N ALA A 117 -14.72 3.59 8.66
CA ALA A 117 -15.37 4.81 9.12
C ALA A 117 -14.32 5.91 9.35
N PRO A 118 -14.61 7.16 8.97
CA PRO A 118 -13.76 8.28 9.34
C PRO A 118 -13.61 8.34 10.86
N ALA A 119 -12.37 8.44 11.34
CA ALA A 119 -12.08 8.60 12.75
C ALA A 119 -11.06 9.72 12.94
N PRO A 120 -10.98 10.33 14.12
CA PRO A 120 -9.90 11.25 14.44
C PRO A 120 -8.54 10.59 14.29
N ALA A 121 -7.51 11.38 14.00
CA ALA A 121 -6.14 10.90 14.10
C ALA A 121 -5.74 10.69 15.58
N GLY A 122 -4.90 9.71 15.84
CA GLY A 122 -4.38 9.39 17.16
C GLY A 122 -2.88 9.06 17.11
N PRO A 123 -2.26 8.71 18.25
CA PRO A 123 -0.82 8.55 18.34
C PRO A 123 -0.31 7.14 17.99
N VAL A 124 -1.19 6.20 17.66
CA VAL A 124 -0.81 4.81 17.37
C VAL A 124 -0.63 4.62 15.87
N SER A 125 0.49 4.04 15.46
CA SER A 125 0.69 3.55 14.10
C SER A 125 0.71 2.02 14.08
N MET A 126 0.37 1.43 12.94
CA MET A 126 0.38 -0.04 12.78
C MET A 126 0.94 -0.42 11.43
N ILE A 127 1.77 -1.45 11.41
CA ILE A 127 2.16 -2.17 10.19
C ILE A 127 1.65 -3.60 10.25
N SER A 128 1.14 -4.11 9.13
CA SER A 128 0.52 -5.43 9.09
C SER A 128 0.73 -6.12 7.75
N GLN A 129 1.20 -7.36 7.78
CA GLN A 129 1.19 -8.23 6.60
C GLN A 129 -0.23 -8.71 6.27
N SER A 130 -1.09 -8.87 7.28
CA SER A 130 -2.49 -9.24 7.08
C SER A 130 -3.38 -8.00 6.87
N GLY A 131 -4.04 -7.93 5.71
CA GLY A 131 -5.02 -6.89 5.40
C GLY A 131 -6.26 -6.97 6.29
N GLY A 132 -6.76 -8.18 6.55
CA GLY A 132 -7.89 -8.42 7.44
C GLY A 132 -7.60 -7.94 8.86
N ASN A 133 -6.45 -8.32 9.42
CA ASN A 133 -6.06 -7.88 10.77
C ASN A 133 -5.88 -6.36 10.86
N ALA A 134 -5.31 -5.72 9.84
CA ALA A 134 -5.20 -4.26 9.81
C ALA A 134 -6.57 -3.59 9.87
N GLN A 135 -7.51 -4.07 9.07
CA GLN A 135 -8.87 -3.51 8.99
C GLN A 135 -9.66 -3.75 10.28
N GLU A 136 -9.73 -5.01 10.73
CA GLU A 136 -10.51 -5.40 11.91
C GLU A 136 -9.97 -4.76 13.19
N PHE A 137 -8.65 -4.77 13.37
CA PHE A 137 -8.02 -4.14 14.53
C PHE A 137 -8.30 -2.63 14.57
N THR A 138 -8.13 -1.95 13.45
CA THR A 138 -8.38 -0.51 13.33
C THR A 138 -9.83 -0.17 13.64
N HIS A 139 -10.77 -0.94 13.07
CA HIS A 139 -12.20 -0.73 13.27
C HIS A 139 -12.60 -1.00 14.72
N HIS A 140 -12.19 -2.15 15.27
CA HIS A 140 -12.56 -2.55 16.64
C HIS A 140 -11.97 -1.60 17.68
N ALA A 141 -10.69 -1.26 17.55
CA ALA A 141 -10.00 -0.36 18.47
C ALA A 141 -10.65 1.04 18.49
N ALA A 142 -10.99 1.59 17.34
CA ALA A 142 -11.65 2.90 17.26
C ALA A 142 -13.08 2.86 17.85
N LYS A 143 -13.86 1.83 17.50
CA LYS A 143 -15.27 1.73 17.87
C LYS A 143 -15.48 1.39 19.34
N VAL A 144 -14.70 0.45 19.88
CA VAL A 144 -14.89 -0.11 21.22
C VAL A 144 -14.04 0.61 22.27
N HIS A 145 -12.79 0.89 21.92
CA HIS A 145 -11.80 1.42 22.87
C HIS A 145 -11.44 2.90 22.65
N ARG A 146 -12.01 3.54 21.63
CA ARG A 146 -11.66 4.91 21.24
C ARG A 146 -10.15 5.11 21.04
N LEU A 147 -9.48 4.03 20.64
CA LEU A 147 -8.08 4.07 20.25
C LEU A 147 -8.00 4.49 18.78
N TYR A 148 -7.37 5.61 18.52
CA TYR A 148 -7.26 6.18 17.19
C TYR A 148 -5.84 6.05 16.64
N PHE A 149 -5.74 5.97 15.31
CA PHE A 149 -4.50 5.72 14.62
C PHE A 149 -3.96 6.96 13.93
N ASN A 150 -2.63 7.06 13.89
CA ASN A 150 -1.92 8.01 13.05
C ASN A 150 -1.82 7.47 11.62
N LYS A 151 -1.18 6.32 11.48
CA LYS A 151 -1.03 5.61 10.20
C LYS A 151 -1.21 4.11 10.40
N VAL A 152 -1.93 3.48 9.49
CA VAL A 152 -1.95 2.02 9.38
C VAL A 152 -1.53 1.63 7.98
N ILE A 153 -0.55 0.73 7.89
CA ILE A 153 0.04 0.27 6.63
C ILE A 153 -0.14 -1.24 6.54
N SER A 154 -1.00 -1.68 5.61
CA SER A 154 -1.07 -3.08 5.23
C SER A 154 -0.22 -3.29 4.00
N TYR A 155 0.77 -4.21 4.05
CA TYR A 155 1.78 -4.36 2.99
C TYR A 155 1.88 -5.77 2.39
N GLY A 156 1.08 -6.74 2.85
CA GLY A 156 0.91 -8.06 2.22
C GLY A 156 2.22 -8.83 2.00
N ASN A 157 2.47 -9.24 0.76
CA ASN A 157 3.61 -10.10 0.39
C ASN A 157 4.98 -9.41 0.47
N ALA A 158 5.03 -8.10 0.76
CA ALA A 158 6.27 -7.34 0.93
C ALA A 158 7.22 -7.43 -0.27
N LEU A 159 6.81 -6.98 -1.46
CA LEU A 159 7.60 -7.16 -2.69
C LEU A 159 8.99 -6.52 -2.59
N THR A 160 9.06 -5.19 -2.43
CA THR A 160 10.32 -4.44 -2.29
C THR A 160 10.46 -3.77 -0.94
N LEU A 161 9.36 -3.32 -0.33
CA LEU A 161 9.32 -2.75 1.02
C LEU A 161 8.83 -3.82 2.01
N ASP A 162 9.50 -3.93 3.17
CA ASP A 162 9.20 -4.89 4.22
C ASP A 162 9.12 -4.22 5.60
N SER A 163 8.86 -5.00 6.63
CA SER A 163 8.68 -4.55 8.02
C SER A 163 9.73 -3.55 8.50
N PRO A 164 11.05 -3.76 8.27
CA PRO A 164 12.06 -2.81 8.73
C PRO A 164 11.93 -1.44 8.10
N ASP A 165 11.49 -1.35 6.82
CA ASP A 165 11.35 -0.08 6.12
C ASP A 165 10.23 0.77 6.73
N PHE A 166 9.09 0.14 7.01
CA PHE A 166 7.95 0.82 7.62
C PHE A 166 8.20 1.15 9.09
N LEU A 167 8.87 0.28 9.83
CA LEU A 167 9.21 0.52 11.22
C LEU A 167 10.16 1.71 11.35
N ASP A 168 11.23 1.76 10.55
CA ASP A 168 12.19 2.87 10.54
C ASP A 168 11.52 4.21 10.19
N TYR A 169 10.59 4.19 9.22
CA TYR A 169 9.80 5.37 8.88
C TYR A 169 8.92 5.85 10.04
N LEU A 170 8.22 4.93 10.71
CA LEU A 170 7.29 5.27 11.79
C LEU A 170 8.01 5.66 13.09
N ALA A 171 9.18 5.09 13.34
CA ALA A 171 10.01 5.44 14.50
C ALA A 171 10.55 6.89 14.44
N ARG A 172 10.65 7.44 13.23
CA ARG A 172 11.06 8.84 13.01
C ARG A 172 9.89 9.82 12.87
N ASP A 173 8.68 9.33 13.03
CA ASP A 173 7.48 10.16 12.89
C ASP A 173 7.03 10.70 14.24
N ASP A 174 7.29 11.97 14.50
CA ASP A 174 6.96 12.66 15.76
C ASP A 174 5.49 12.56 16.17
N SER A 175 4.60 12.24 15.24
CA SER A 175 3.17 12.04 15.52
C SER A 175 2.82 10.58 15.90
N THR A 176 3.80 9.66 15.91
CA THR A 176 3.67 8.27 16.32
C THR A 176 4.29 8.07 17.70
N SER A 177 3.51 7.65 18.69
CA SER A 177 3.99 7.32 20.03
C SER A 177 4.06 5.81 20.31
N VAL A 178 3.28 5.02 19.57
CA VAL A 178 3.23 3.55 19.70
C VAL A 178 3.13 2.94 18.31
N ILE A 179 3.94 1.92 18.06
CA ILE A 179 3.90 1.15 16.82
C ILE A 179 3.43 -0.28 17.12
N ALA A 180 2.27 -0.65 16.58
CA ALA A 180 1.77 -2.01 16.60
C ALA A 180 2.24 -2.75 15.34
N MET A 181 2.61 -4.03 15.48
CA MET A 181 3.11 -4.84 14.36
C MET A 181 2.40 -6.19 14.32
N TYR A 182 1.95 -6.59 13.13
CA TYR A 182 1.51 -7.96 12.83
C TYR A 182 2.37 -8.52 11.69
N LEU A 183 3.18 -9.52 12.00
CA LEU A 183 4.17 -10.09 11.09
C LEU A 183 3.88 -11.58 10.85
N GLU A 184 3.91 -12.00 9.60
CA GLU A 184 3.81 -13.40 9.17
C GLU A 184 5.20 -13.96 8.82
N GLY A 185 6.11 -13.07 8.42
CA GLY A 185 7.50 -13.37 8.11
C GLY A 185 8.31 -12.09 7.92
N VAL A 186 9.61 -12.23 7.98
CA VAL A 186 10.56 -11.12 7.81
C VAL A 186 11.69 -11.57 6.90
N LYS A 187 12.01 -10.81 5.86
CA LYS A 187 13.09 -11.14 4.92
C LYS A 187 14.47 -10.91 5.53
N ASP A 188 14.62 -9.82 6.30
CA ASP A 188 15.87 -9.46 6.98
C ASP A 188 15.62 -9.26 8.48
N GLY A 189 15.75 -10.35 9.23
CA GLY A 189 15.57 -10.35 10.68
C GLY A 189 16.64 -9.54 11.42
N SER A 190 17.86 -9.48 10.91
CA SER A 190 18.95 -8.70 11.52
C SER A 190 18.65 -7.21 11.43
N ARG A 191 18.22 -6.74 10.26
CA ARG A 191 17.82 -5.36 10.07
C ARG A 191 16.57 -4.99 10.89
N LEU A 192 15.57 -5.89 10.97
CA LEU A 192 14.42 -5.66 11.81
C LEU A 192 14.80 -5.49 13.27
N THR A 193 15.67 -6.38 13.80
CA THR A 193 16.16 -6.29 15.18
C THR A 193 16.87 -4.96 15.43
N GLN A 194 17.74 -4.53 14.51
CA GLN A 194 18.44 -3.25 14.64
C GLN A 194 17.46 -2.07 14.69
N VAL A 195 16.51 -2.01 13.75
CA VAL A 195 15.51 -0.92 13.72
C VAL A 195 14.62 -0.93 14.96
N MET A 196 14.28 -2.11 15.51
CA MET A 196 13.51 -2.21 16.77
C MET A 196 14.29 -1.71 17.99
N LEU A 197 15.62 -1.80 17.97
CA LEU A 197 16.45 -1.27 19.05
C LEU A 197 16.65 0.26 18.96
N ASP A 198 16.55 0.79 17.75
CA ASP A 198 16.73 2.21 17.45
C ASP A 198 15.41 3.02 17.59
N ALA A 199 14.25 2.31 17.62
CA ALA A 199 12.90 2.90 17.71
C ALA A 199 12.47 3.13 19.15
#